data_4e0bc785572cc7ed91c995f822d30625
#
_entry.id   4e0bc785572cc7ed91c995f822d30625
#
_cell.length_a   1.000
_cell.length_b   1.000
_cell.length_c   1.000
_cell.angle_alpha   90.00
_cell.angle_beta   90.00
_cell.angle_gamma   90.00
#
_symmetry.space_group_name_H-M   'P 1'
#
loop_
_entity.id
_entity.type
_entity.pdbx_description
1 polymer ?
#
loop_
_entity_poly.entity_id
_entity_poly.type
_entity_poly.pdbx_seq_one_letter_code
_entity_poly.pdbx_strand_id
1 'polypeptide(L)'
;ISVIVIFQIIIQGLAYIGVPEERRGGPEHSDSSITVANELIQAFNSNKTTLYRYKDLDQSMTENYPLVLDWPSISTFLHIISKEQVLTHSQLGYTRNNTKLGDCGGTLVSDEILGIKYSLSKNELDSEIYQKNGTAKNGINLYEYKEMLPYGIVYENNKDISTIPEKFDVFETQNYLYKELFSENEDMLEKVSTQKEKTEDDENKVIYRYTMRVNEKSYLYLYGNEGENLIYKIIVNGETVTIPWINNQNNTWYSLSSNNGIINLGKFENQDVEVETISYKGRCNLKFATLPLEKFENFVANYNESTTK
;
A
#
# COMPACT_ATOMS: atom_id res chain seq x y z
N ILE A 1 4.98 45.44 -18.38
CA ILE A 1 4.68 44.17 -17.70
C ILE A 1 3.97 43.21 -18.66
N SER A 2 2.91 43.60 -19.35
CA SER A 2 2.15 42.75 -20.28
C SER A 2 3.00 42.13 -21.40
N VAL A 3 3.93 42.87 -21.98
CA VAL A 3 4.81 42.39 -23.07
C VAL A 3 5.76 41.30 -22.54
N ILE A 4 6.30 41.46 -21.35
CA ILE A 4 7.19 40.46 -20.73
C ILE A 4 6.44 39.15 -20.45
N VAL A 5 5.23 39.23 -19.93
CA VAL A 5 4.39 38.07 -19.68
C VAL A 5 4.04 37.32 -20.95
N ILE A 6 3.66 38.03 -22.01
CA ILE A 6 3.38 37.43 -23.33
C ILE A 6 4.62 36.73 -23.88
N PHE A 7 5.81 37.39 -23.78
CA PHE A 7 7.07 36.81 -24.24
C PHE A 7 7.43 35.53 -23.47
N GLN A 8 7.19 35.53 -22.16
CA GLN A 8 7.43 34.38 -21.30
C GLN A 8 6.50 33.20 -21.63
N ILE A 9 5.23 33.46 -21.90
CA ILE A 9 4.26 32.45 -22.34
C ILE A 9 4.67 31.85 -23.70
N ILE A 10 5.11 32.70 -24.64
CA ILE A 10 5.59 32.23 -25.96
C ILE A 10 6.83 31.36 -25.82
N ILE A 11 7.82 31.78 -25.03
CA ILE A 11 9.05 31.02 -24.80
C ILE A 11 8.74 29.67 -24.13
N GLN A 12 7.88 29.64 -23.11
CA GLN A 12 7.46 28.41 -22.46
C GLN A 12 6.70 27.50 -23.42
N GLY A 13 5.81 28.05 -24.22
CA GLY A 13 5.09 27.32 -25.25
C GLY A 13 6.03 26.71 -26.32
N LEU A 14 7.00 27.48 -26.80
CA LEU A 14 7.98 27.00 -27.78
C LEU A 14 8.92 25.94 -27.16
N ALA A 15 9.31 26.11 -25.88
CA ALA A 15 10.11 25.14 -25.17
C ALA A 15 9.33 23.82 -24.98
N TYR A 16 8.03 23.92 -24.68
CA TYR A 16 7.17 22.74 -24.55
C TYR A 16 7.00 22.00 -25.90
N ILE A 17 6.81 22.76 -27.01
CA ILE A 17 6.71 22.17 -28.35
C ILE A 17 8.03 21.49 -28.77
N GLY A 18 9.17 22.01 -28.32
CA GLY A 18 10.49 21.44 -28.59
C GLY A 18 10.81 20.18 -27.77
N VAL A 19 9.99 19.80 -26.77
CA VAL A 19 10.19 18.56 -26.02
C VAL A 19 9.80 17.37 -26.92
N PRO A 20 10.66 16.35 -27.07
CA PRO A 20 10.32 15.12 -27.80
C PRO A 20 8.99 14.52 -27.33
N GLU A 21 8.21 13.99 -28.25
CA GLU A 21 6.87 13.45 -28.00
C GLU A 21 6.87 12.35 -26.91
N GLU A 22 7.93 11.54 -26.90
CA GLU A 22 8.20 10.53 -25.87
C GLU A 22 8.30 11.10 -24.44
N ARG A 23 8.67 12.38 -24.29
CA ARG A 23 8.76 13.06 -22.98
C ARG A 23 7.53 13.89 -22.62
N ARG A 24 6.61 14.09 -23.58
CA ARG A 24 5.37 14.84 -23.31
C ARG A 24 4.27 14.00 -22.71
N GLY A 25 4.46 12.66 -22.61
CA GLY A 25 3.36 11.77 -22.37
C GLY A 25 2.32 11.95 -23.46
N GLY A 26 2.54 11.34 -24.62
CA GLY A 26 1.72 11.57 -25.80
C GLY A 26 0.24 11.26 -25.59
N PRO A 27 -0.62 11.61 -26.54
CA PRO A 27 -2.06 11.33 -26.51
C PRO A 27 -2.37 9.88 -26.17
N GLU A 28 -1.54 8.94 -26.61
CA GLU A 28 -1.68 7.51 -26.34
C GLU A 28 -1.60 7.17 -24.84
N HIS A 29 -0.79 7.91 -24.05
CA HIS A 29 -0.70 7.70 -22.61
C HIS A 29 -1.90 8.27 -21.86
N SER A 30 -2.38 9.43 -22.29
CA SER A 30 -3.60 10.07 -21.79
C SER A 30 -4.83 9.25 -22.17
N ASP A 31 -4.91 8.81 -23.41
CA ASP A 31 -6.04 8.04 -23.94
C ASP A 31 -6.12 6.65 -23.27
N SER A 32 -4.98 5.99 -23.01
CA SER A 32 -4.98 4.72 -22.30
C SER A 32 -5.48 4.85 -20.86
N SER A 33 -5.06 5.88 -20.13
CA SER A 33 -5.51 6.12 -18.76
C SER A 33 -6.99 6.49 -18.70
N ILE A 34 -7.48 7.32 -19.62
CA ILE A 34 -8.89 7.69 -19.74
C ILE A 34 -9.73 6.47 -20.16
N THR A 35 -9.23 5.66 -21.10
CA THR A 35 -9.91 4.44 -21.52
C THR A 35 -10.05 3.46 -20.35
N VAL A 36 -8.97 3.22 -19.58
CA VAL A 36 -9.00 2.38 -18.37
C VAL A 36 -10.00 2.94 -17.36
N ALA A 37 -9.98 4.24 -17.11
CA ALA A 37 -10.91 4.89 -16.20
C ALA A 37 -12.37 4.70 -16.64
N ASN A 38 -12.66 4.93 -17.91
CA ASN A 38 -14.00 4.74 -18.47
C ASN A 38 -14.45 3.28 -18.39
N GLU A 39 -13.58 2.33 -18.67
CA GLU A 39 -13.88 0.90 -18.56
C GLU A 39 -14.22 0.50 -17.12
N LEU A 40 -13.46 1.00 -16.14
CA LEU A 40 -13.74 0.79 -14.72
C LEU A 40 -15.09 1.39 -14.31
N ILE A 41 -15.35 2.64 -14.69
CA ILE A 41 -16.63 3.32 -14.39
C ILE A 41 -17.81 2.53 -14.99
N GLN A 42 -17.69 2.10 -16.24
CA GLN A 42 -18.74 1.32 -16.92
C GLN A 42 -18.94 -0.06 -16.30
N ALA A 43 -17.84 -0.75 -15.97
CA ALA A 43 -17.90 -2.10 -15.41
C ALA A 43 -18.53 -2.14 -14.01
N PHE A 44 -18.28 -1.12 -13.18
CA PHE A 44 -18.67 -1.13 -11.78
C PHE A 44 -19.84 -0.21 -11.45
N ASN A 45 -20.39 0.45 -12.46
CA ASN A 45 -21.58 1.33 -12.37
C ASN A 45 -21.54 2.19 -11.10
N SER A 46 -20.78 3.26 -11.12
CA SER A 46 -20.41 4.11 -10.01
C SER A 46 -21.55 4.97 -9.42
N ASN A 47 -22.80 4.57 -9.57
CA ASN A 47 -23.94 5.19 -8.89
C ASN A 47 -23.88 5.04 -7.34
N LYS A 48 -22.90 4.32 -6.82
CA LYS A 48 -22.62 4.28 -5.40
C LYS A 48 -21.77 5.49 -5.02
N THR A 49 -22.40 6.58 -4.65
CA THR A 49 -21.77 7.60 -3.80
C THR A 49 -21.32 6.90 -2.52
N THR A 50 -20.08 6.50 -2.46
CA THR A 50 -19.51 5.91 -1.25
C THR A 50 -18.47 6.86 -0.68
N LEU A 51 -18.46 6.99 0.63
CA LEU A 51 -17.41 7.69 1.36
C LEU A 51 -16.16 6.80 1.51
N TYR A 52 -16.31 5.47 1.36
CA TYR A 52 -15.20 4.54 1.47
C TYR A 52 -14.17 4.72 0.36
N ARG A 53 -12.92 4.48 0.71
CA ARG A 53 -11.79 4.65 -0.20
C ARG A 53 -11.50 3.40 -1.01
N TYR A 54 -10.87 3.64 -2.14
CA TYR A 54 -10.33 2.64 -3.06
C TYR A 54 -8.81 2.62 -2.98
N LYS A 55 -8.20 1.46 -3.25
CA LYS A 55 -6.75 1.32 -3.47
C LYS A 55 -6.44 0.46 -4.69
N ASP A 56 -5.35 0.75 -5.38
CA ASP A 56 -4.83 -0.02 -6.51
C ASP A 56 -3.63 -0.84 -6.03
N LEU A 57 -3.84 -2.13 -5.78
CA LEU A 57 -2.84 -3.03 -5.21
C LEU A 57 -1.68 -3.32 -6.15
N ASP A 58 -1.89 -3.22 -7.46
CA ASP A 58 -0.92 -3.59 -8.48
C ASP A 58 -0.18 -2.39 -9.07
N GLN A 59 -0.48 -1.16 -8.61
CA GLN A 59 -0.04 0.09 -9.25
C GLN A 59 -0.28 0.09 -10.77
N SER A 60 -1.40 -0.46 -11.19
CA SER A 60 -1.77 -0.56 -12.60
C SER A 60 -2.24 0.78 -13.19
N MET A 61 -2.50 1.75 -12.33
CA MET A 61 -2.87 3.13 -12.67
C MET A 61 -1.87 4.13 -12.07
N THR A 62 -1.92 5.37 -12.54
CA THR A 62 -1.11 6.45 -11.98
C THR A 62 -1.66 6.93 -10.64
N GLU A 63 -0.84 7.55 -9.80
CA GLU A 63 -1.22 7.98 -8.44
C GLU A 63 -2.39 8.98 -8.41
N ASN A 64 -2.67 9.66 -9.51
CA ASN A 64 -3.81 10.59 -9.62
C ASN A 64 -5.06 9.96 -10.24
N TYR A 65 -5.13 8.64 -10.38
CA TYR A 65 -6.32 7.97 -10.88
C TYR A 65 -7.62 8.32 -10.11
N PRO A 66 -7.58 8.60 -8.79
CA PRO A 66 -8.79 8.95 -8.06
C PRO A 66 -9.47 10.21 -8.59
N LEU A 67 -8.69 11.17 -9.10
CA LEU A 67 -9.23 12.39 -9.70
C LEU A 67 -9.95 12.13 -11.03
N VAL A 68 -9.51 11.11 -11.79
CA VAL A 68 -10.10 10.73 -13.07
C VAL A 68 -11.38 9.92 -12.86
N LEU A 69 -11.36 9.04 -11.87
CA LEU A 69 -12.48 8.15 -11.55
C LEU A 69 -13.55 8.82 -10.65
N ASP A 70 -13.22 9.97 -10.03
CA ASP A 70 -14.03 10.58 -8.97
C ASP A 70 -14.27 9.59 -7.80
N TRP A 71 -13.25 8.82 -7.47
CA TRP A 71 -13.26 7.83 -6.39
C TRP A 71 -12.35 8.27 -5.25
N PRO A 72 -12.79 8.24 -3.99
CA PRO A 72 -11.93 8.55 -2.86
C PRO A 72 -10.77 7.54 -2.77
N SER A 73 -9.54 8.03 -2.58
CA SER A 73 -8.35 7.22 -2.33
C SER A 73 -7.36 7.98 -1.45
N ILE A 74 -6.34 7.28 -0.99
CA ILE A 74 -5.18 7.87 -0.31
C ILE A 74 -4.03 8.15 -1.29
N SER A 75 -4.16 7.72 -2.54
CA SER A 75 -3.16 7.91 -3.59
C SER A 75 -3.19 9.33 -4.16
N THR A 76 -2.03 9.96 -4.29
CA THR A 76 -1.91 11.29 -4.92
C THR A 76 -0.49 11.56 -5.40
N PHE A 77 -0.38 12.36 -6.47
CA PHE A 77 0.87 12.94 -6.93
C PHE A 77 0.76 14.46 -6.91
N LEU A 78 1.53 15.10 -6.04
CA LEU A 78 1.58 16.55 -5.90
C LEU A 78 3.03 17.00 -5.74
N HIS A 79 3.41 18.11 -6.36
CA HIS A 79 4.74 18.69 -6.18
C HIS A 79 4.99 19.21 -4.75
N ILE A 80 3.91 19.52 -4.02
CA ILE A 80 3.96 19.97 -2.63
C ILE A 80 2.96 19.13 -1.84
N ILE A 81 3.48 18.29 -0.95
CA ILE A 81 2.70 17.46 -0.03
C ILE A 81 3.05 17.91 1.39
N SER A 82 2.08 17.97 2.28
CA SER A 82 2.36 18.34 3.67
C SER A 82 3.23 17.27 4.35
N LYS A 83 4.10 17.71 5.25
CA LYS A 83 4.96 16.80 6.02
C LYS A 83 4.13 15.79 6.81
N GLU A 84 3.02 16.24 7.37
CA GLU A 84 2.10 15.41 8.17
C GLU A 84 1.49 14.29 7.34
N GLN A 85 1.05 14.58 6.11
CA GLN A 85 0.51 13.56 5.19
C GLN A 85 1.58 12.52 4.84
N VAL A 86 2.80 12.96 4.52
CA VAL A 86 3.91 12.05 4.21
C VAL A 86 4.26 11.18 5.42
N LEU A 87 4.30 11.76 6.62
CA LEU A 87 4.59 11.01 7.85
C LEU A 87 3.50 10.00 8.15
N THR A 88 2.23 10.39 8.12
CA THR A 88 1.11 9.47 8.38
C THR A 88 1.12 8.30 7.40
N HIS A 89 1.31 8.58 6.11
CA HIS A 89 1.42 7.54 5.08
C HIS A 89 2.54 6.54 5.38
N SER A 90 3.72 7.07 5.69
CA SER A 90 4.88 6.26 6.04
C SER A 90 4.66 5.43 7.30
N GLN A 91 4.10 6.05 8.35
CA GLN A 91 3.87 5.41 9.64
C GLN A 91 2.80 4.30 9.57
N LEU A 92 1.87 4.40 8.61
CA LEU A 92 0.89 3.36 8.33
C LEU A 92 1.39 2.29 7.34
N GLY A 93 2.60 2.46 6.81
CA GLY A 93 3.24 1.48 5.94
C GLY A 93 2.75 1.46 4.50
N TYR A 94 2.20 2.58 4.00
CA TYR A 94 1.89 2.74 2.58
C TYR A 94 3.08 3.27 1.79
N THR A 95 3.09 2.97 0.50
CA THR A 95 4.15 3.42 -0.42
C THR A 95 4.17 4.94 -0.57
N ARG A 96 5.35 5.52 -0.62
CA ARG A 96 5.53 6.95 -0.79
C ARG A 96 6.89 7.33 -1.37
N ASN A 97 6.98 8.52 -1.91
CA ASN A 97 8.24 9.23 -2.12
C ASN A 97 8.03 10.75 -1.84
N ASN A 98 8.98 11.58 -2.22
CA ASN A 98 8.92 13.03 -1.91
C ASN A 98 7.76 13.77 -2.59
N THR A 99 7.18 13.24 -3.65
CA THR A 99 6.13 13.88 -4.45
C THR A 99 4.91 13.00 -4.65
N LYS A 100 4.94 11.77 -4.17
CA LYS A 100 3.90 10.77 -4.38
C LYS A 100 3.53 10.09 -3.09
N LEU A 101 2.24 9.96 -2.85
CA LEU A 101 1.66 9.05 -1.88
C LEU A 101 0.97 7.94 -2.68
N GLY A 102 1.38 6.71 -2.47
CA GLY A 102 0.76 5.54 -3.11
C GLY A 102 -0.25 4.89 -2.19
N ASP A 103 -1.06 4.03 -2.72
CA ASP A 103 -2.05 3.25 -1.98
C ASP A 103 -1.70 1.76 -1.85
N CYS A 104 -0.56 1.34 -2.42
CA CYS A 104 0.02 0.04 -2.14
C CYS A 104 0.65 0.00 -0.76
N GLY A 105 0.69 -1.17 -0.16
CA GLY A 105 1.19 -1.37 1.21
C GLY A 105 0.06 -1.34 2.24
N GLY A 106 0.43 -0.99 3.49
CA GLY A 106 -0.50 -1.10 4.62
C GLY A 106 -0.82 -2.54 5.00
N THR A 107 -1.71 -2.68 5.96
CA THR A 107 -2.29 -3.96 6.38
C THR A 107 -3.81 -3.84 6.41
N LEU A 108 -4.55 -4.93 6.67
CA LEU A 108 -6.00 -4.85 6.89
C LEU A 108 -6.35 -3.88 8.03
N VAL A 109 -5.52 -3.79 9.07
CA VAL A 109 -5.73 -2.87 10.21
C VAL A 109 -5.64 -1.41 9.75
N SER A 110 -4.63 -1.06 8.99
CA SER A 110 -4.50 0.32 8.46
C SER A 110 -5.57 0.65 7.41
N ASP A 111 -6.01 -0.33 6.64
CA ASP A 111 -7.10 -0.18 5.69
C ASP A 111 -8.42 0.15 6.40
N GLU A 112 -8.72 -0.56 7.50
CA GLU A 112 -9.89 -0.27 8.35
C GLU A 112 -9.84 1.14 8.95
N ILE A 113 -8.70 1.52 9.54
CA ILE A 113 -8.50 2.86 10.13
C ILE A 113 -8.73 3.97 9.08
N LEU A 114 -8.29 3.73 7.84
CA LEU A 114 -8.42 4.71 6.76
C LEU A 114 -9.72 4.59 5.96
N GLY A 115 -10.59 3.64 6.25
CA GLY A 115 -11.84 3.42 5.53
C GLY A 115 -11.60 3.00 4.06
N ILE A 116 -10.59 2.15 3.81
CA ILE A 116 -10.31 1.60 2.48
C ILE A 116 -11.10 0.30 2.32
N LYS A 117 -12.23 0.38 1.65
CA LYS A 117 -13.15 -0.76 1.47
C LYS A 117 -12.94 -1.50 0.17
N TYR A 118 -12.50 -0.80 -0.86
CA TYR A 118 -12.42 -1.35 -2.20
C TYR A 118 -10.97 -1.49 -2.66
N SER A 119 -10.66 -2.61 -3.31
CA SER A 119 -9.33 -2.90 -3.85
C SER A 119 -9.43 -3.21 -5.34
N LEU A 120 -8.55 -2.63 -6.12
CA LEU A 120 -8.36 -2.91 -7.53
C LEU A 120 -7.14 -3.80 -7.69
N SER A 121 -7.27 -4.92 -8.42
CA SER A 121 -6.15 -5.82 -8.69
C SER A 121 -6.41 -6.66 -9.95
N LYS A 122 -5.34 -6.98 -10.68
CA LYS A 122 -5.36 -8.00 -11.75
C LYS A 122 -5.24 -9.41 -11.20
N ASN A 123 -4.74 -9.53 -9.98
CA ASN A 123 -4.57 -10.80 -9.30
C ASN A 123 -5.86 -11.19 -8.56
N GLU A 124 -6.06 -12.50 -8.37
CA GLU A 124 -7.13 -12.98 -7.50
C GLU A 124 -6.75 -12.70 -6.03
N LEU A 125 -7.68 -12.08 -5.29
CA LEU A 125 -7.53 -11.83 -3.86
C LEU A 125 -8.20 -12.94 -3.03
N ASP A 126 -7.83 -13.03 -1.77
CA ASP A 126 -8.36 -14.02 -0.83
C ASP A 126 -9.88 -13.92 -0.71
N SER A 127 -10.58 -14.95 -1.17
CA SER A 127 -12.04 -15.00 -1.18
C SER A 127 -12.68 -15.10 0.21
N GLU A 128 -11.92 -15.34 1.26
CA GLU A 128 -12.44 -15.29 2.64
C GLU A 128 -12.64 -13.85 3.08
N ILE A 129 -11.74 -12.96 2.72
CA ILE A 129 -11.73 -11.55 3.10
C ILE A 129 -12.45 -10.67 2.07
N TYR A 130 -12.27 -10.96 0.79
CA TYR A 130 -12.75 -10.12 -0.29
C TYR A 130 -13.89 -10.77 -1.08
N GLN A 131 -14.85 -9.96 -1.49
CA GLN A 131 -15.84 -10.31 -2.50
C GLN A 131 -15.46 -9.65 -3.82
N LYS A 132 -15.35 -10.45 -4.88
CA LYS A 132 -15.15 -9.94 -6.24
C LYS A 132 -16.45 -9.40 -6.80
N ASN A 133 -16.50 -8.11 -7.12
CA ASN A 133 -17.69 -7.43 -7.62
C ASN A 133 -17.75 -7.33 -9.15
N GLY A 134 -16.63 -7.51 -9.83
CA GLY A 134 -16.57 -7.50 -11.28
C GLY A 134 -15.16 -7.44 -11.85
N THR A 135 -15.06 -7.49 -13.18
CA THR A 135 -13.82 -7.40 -13.93
C THR A 135 -13.99 -6.44 -15.09
N ALA A 136 -13.10 -5.45 -15.21
CA ALA A 136 -13.03 -4.56 -16.35
C ALA A 136 -12.43 -5.27 -17.56
N LYS A 137 -12.62 -4.72 -18.77
CA LYS A 137 -12.10 -5.30 -20.03
C LYS A 137 -10.59 -5.43 -20.06
N ASN A 138 -9.89 -4.55 -19.36
CA ASN A 138 -8.43 -4.56 -19.21
C ASN A 138 -7.91 -5.57 -18.16
N GLY A 139 -8.81 -6.39 -17.58
CA GLY A 139 -8.48 -7.45 -16.63
C GLY A 139 -8.35 -6.99 -15.17
N ILE A 140 -8.60 -5.71 -14.87
CA ILE A 140 -8.62 -5.23 -13.48
C ILE A 140 -9.92 -5.68 -12.83
N ASN A 141 -9.80 -6.33 -11.66
CA ASN A 141 -10.92 -6.74 -10.84
C ASN A 141 -11.19 -5.71 -9.75
N LEU A 142 -12.46 -5.49 -9.42
CA LEU A 142 -12.88 -4.77 -8.23
C LEU A 142 -13.25 -5.79 -7.15
N TYR A 143 -12.61 -5.60 -6.02
CA TYR A 143 -12.87 -6.34 -4.79
C TYR A 143 -13.43 -5.42 -3.72
N GLU A 144 -14.31 -5.96 -2.89
CA GLU A 144 -14.87 -5.29 -1.72
C GLU A 144 -14.56 -6.13 -0.49
N TYR A 145 -14.11 -5.50 0.60
CA TYR A 145 -14.04 -6.17 1.90
C TYR A 145 -15.43 -6.63 2.31
N LYS A 146 -15.55 -7.90 2.72
CA LYS A 146 -16.84 -8.49 3.10
C LYS A 146 -17.39 -7.87 4.36
N GLU A 147 -16.52 -7.67 5.33
CA GLU A 147 -16.85 -7.05 6.61
C GLU A 147 -15.89 -5.92 6.88
N MET A 148 -16.41 -4.74 7.13
CA MET A 148 -15.62 -3.53 7.34
C MET A 148 -16.26 -2.68 8.42
N LEU A 149 -15.40 -1.94 9.13
CA LEU A 149 -15.82 -0.91 10.08
C LEU A 149 -16.61 0.22 9.37
N PRO A 150 -17.50 0.92 10.10
CA PRO A 150 -18.13 2.12 9.58
C PRO A 150 -17.10 3.13 9.11
N TYR A 151 -17.40 3.89 8.06
CA TYR A 151 -16.51 4.92 7.52
C TYR A 151 -16.05 5.95 8.57
N GLY A 152 -16.87 6.23 9.55
CA GLY A 152 -16.58 7.14 10.66
C GLY A 152 -16.43 6.39 11.98
N ILE A 153 -15.35 6.65 12.70
CA ILE A 153 -15.07 6.09 14.02
C ILE A 153 -15.30 7.20 15.05
N VAL A 154 -16.11 6.91 16.06
CA VAL A 154 -16.29 7.81 17.22
C VAL A 154 -15.41 7.27 18.35
N TYR A 155 -14.47 8.06 18.80
CA TYR A 155 -13.59 7.72 19.93
C TYR A 155 -13.70 8.73 21.06
N GLU A 156 -13.36 8.31 22.27
CA GLU A 156 -13.36 9.19 23.44
C GLU A 156 -12.30 10.28 23.33
N ASN A 157 -12.69 11.55 23.44
CA ASN A 157 -11.83 12.72 23.26
C ASN A 157 -10.75 12.91 24.35
N ASN A 158 -10.57 11.93 25.23
CA ASN A 158 -9.58 11.98 26.31
C ASN A 158 -8.19 11.50 25.89
N LYS A 159 -8.05 11.02 24.65
CA LYS A 159 -6.82 10.42 24.14
C LYS A 159 -6.20 11.33 23.09
N ASP A 160 -4.93 11.68 23.30
CA ASP A 160 -4.16 12.47 22.35
C ASP A 160 -3.51 11.53 21.32
N ILE A 161 -4.22 11.28 20.24
CA ILE A 161 -3.69 10.51 19.09
C ILE A 161 -2.87 11.38 18.13
N SER A 162 -2.74 12.68 18.41
CA SER A 162 -2.00 13.61 17.56
C SER A 162 -0.47 13.37 17.59
N THR A 163 0.00 12.66 18.61
CA THR A 163 1.43 12.43 18.83
C THR A 163 1.75 10.94 18.84
N ILE A 164 2.04 10.40 17.65
CA ILE A 164 2.59 9.04 17.53
C ILE A 164 4.06 9.08 17.96
N PRO A 165 4.52 8.18 18.88
CA PRO A 165 5.91 8.15 19.29
C PRO A 165 6.85 7.90 18.10
N GLU A 166 7.85 8.77 17.90
CA GLU A 166 8.80 8.69 16.77
C GLU A 166 9.57 7.37 16.69
N LYS A 167 9.73 6.68 17.81
CA LYS A 167 10.43 5.39 17.88
C LYS A 167 9.64 4.19 17.36
N PHE A 168 8.33 4.36 17.16
CA PHE A 168 7.48 3.27 16.72
C PHE A 168 7.77 2.92 15.26
N ASP A 169 7.82 1.63 14.99
CA ASP A 169 7.77 1.15 13.60
C ASP A 169 6.33 1.14 13.08
N VAL A 170 6.17 0.75 11.82
CA VAL A 170 4.86 0.75 11.16
C VAL A 170 3.83 -0.18 11.83
N PHE A 171 4.26 -1.32 12.38
CA PHE A 171 3.37 -2.25 13.07
C PHE A 171 3.03 -1.75 14.47
N GLU A 172 4.01 -1.19 15.19
CA GLU A 172 3.79 -0.54 16.48
C GLU A 172 2.86 0.66 16.37
N THR A 173 3.01 1.45 15.30
CA THR A 173 2.13 2.58 15.01
C THR A 173 0.69 2.15 14.77
N GLN A 174 0.49 1.12 13.95
CA GLN A 174 -0.86 0.61 13.67
C GLN A 174 -1.50 0.03 14.94
N ASN A 175 -0.76 -0.74 15.74
CA ASN A 175 -1.24 -1.25 17.02
C ASN A 175 -1.58 -0.12 18.00
N TYR A 176 -0.76 0.91 18.06
CA TYR A 176 -1.02 2.09 18.89
C TYR A 176 -2.34 2.76 18.49
N LEU A 177 -2.50 3.07 17.19
CA LEU A 177 -3.74 3.68 16.69
C LEU A 177 -4.95 2.78 16.90
N TYR A 178 -4.83 1.48 16.65
CA TYR A 178 -5.87 0.51 16.91
C TYR A 178 -6.33 0.56 18.37
N LYS A 179 -5.38 0.47 19.32
CA LYS A 179 -5.72 0.50 20.76
C LYS A 179 -6.33 1.82 21.19
N GLU A 180 -5.82 2.93 20.70
CA GLU A 180 -6.33 4.26 21.08
C GLU A 180 -7.71 4.55 20.48
N LEU A 181 -7.93 4.23 19.20
CA LEU A 181 -9.19 4.52 18.52
C LEU A 181 -10.34 3.62 18.99
N PHE A 182 -10.03 2.35 19.28
CA PHE A 182 -11.05 1.35 19.60
C PHE A 182 -11.10 0.96 21.09
N SER A 183 -10.29 1.60 21.93
CA SER A 183 -10.18 1.30 23.38
C SER A 183 -9.80 -0.14 23.68
N GLU A 184 -8.98 -0.72 22.81
CA GLU A 184 -8.47 -2.08 22.96
C GLU A 184 -7.20 -2.12 23.81
N ASN A 185 -6.91 -3.25 24.44
CA ASN A 185 -5.74 -3.41 25.30
C ASN A 185 -4.63 -4.25 24.67
N GLU A 186 -4.98 -5.10 23.71
CA GLU A 186 -4.07 -6.02 23.05
C GLU A 186 -3.66 -5.52 21.67
N ASP A 187 -2.47 -5.90 21.23
CA ASP A 187 -2.00 -5.63 19.87
C ASP A 187 -2.77 -6.50 18.87
N MET A 188 -3.19 -5.90 17.74
CA MET A 188 -3.81 -6.63 16.65
C MET A 188 -2.77 -7.29 15.74
N LEU A 189 -1.66 -6.58 15.49
CA LEU A 189 -0.52 -7.10 14.74
C LEU A 189 0.53 -7.65 15.69
N GLU A 190 0.82 -8.94 15.57
CA GLU A 190 1.74 -9.64 16.46
C GLU A 190 3.14 -9.72 15.85
N LYS A 191 4.16 -9.27 16.61
CA LYS A 191 5.56 -9.38 16.17
C LYS A 191 5.98 -10.84 16.10
N VAL A 192 6.62 -11.21 14.99
CA VAL A 192 7.12 -12.57 14.80
C VAL A 192 8.60 -12.65 15.10
N SER A 193 8.97 -13.60 15.96
CA SER A 193 10.37 -13.95 16.19
C SER A 193 10.91 -14.71 14.99
N THR A 194 12.03 -14.25 14.44
CA THR A 194 12.66 -14.84 13.27
C THR A 194 14.06 -15.35 13.57
N GLN A 195 14.42 -16.50 12.99
CA GLN A 195 15.80 -16.91 12.85
C GLN A 195 16.31 -16.38 11.53
N LYS A 196 17.43 -15.65 11.56
CA LYS A 196 18.03 -15.00 10.37
C LYS A 196 19.37 -15.63 10.05
N GLU A 197 19.51 -16.09 8.82
CA GLU A 197 20.75 -16.62 8.26
C GLU A 197 21.15 -15.83 7.02
N LYS A 198 22.46 -15.55 6.85
CA LYS A 198 23.00 -15.04 5.60
C LYS A 198 23.52 -16.24 4.79
N THR A 199 22.87 -16.53 3.67
CA THR A 199 23.16 -17.71 2.85
C THR A 199 24.11 -17.41 1.70
N GLU A 200 24.17 -16.18 1.23
CA GLU A 200 25.07 -15.74 0.18
C GLU A 200 25.50 -14.30 0.41
N ASP A 201 26.76 -13.98 0.11
CA ASP A 201 27.33 -12.63 0.20
C ASP A 201 28.45 -12.49 -0.85
N ASP A 202 28.09 -12.03 -2.03
CA ASP A 202 29.06 -11.72 -3.09
C ASP A 202 29.17 -10.21 -3.33
N GLU A 203 29.95 -9.78 -4.34
CA GLU A 203 30.19 -8.36 -4.60
C GLU A 203 28.91 -7.58 -4.96
N ASN A 204 27.91 -8.26 -5.53
CA ASN A 204 26.70 -7.63 -6.10
C ASN A 204 25.39 -8.08 -5.46
N LYS A 205 25.40 -9.13 -4.63
CA LYS A 205 24.21 -9.80 -4.15
C LYS A 205 24.40 -10.31 -2.73
N VAL A 206 23.39 -10.07 -1.91
CA VAL A 206 23.30 -10.64 -0.56
C VAL A 206 21.94 -11.33 -0.42
N ILE A 207 21.98 -12.59 0.06
CA ILE A 207 20.77 -13.35 0.34
C ILE A 207 20.66 -13.58 1.84
N TYR A 208 19.52 -13.19 2.40
CA TYR A 208 19.13 -13.53 3.75
C TYR A 208 17.93 -14.46 3.74
N ARG A 209 18.00 -15.50 4.56
CA ARG A 209 16.90 -16.40 4.85
C ARG A 209 16.38 -16.13 6.25
N TYR A 210 15.07 -16.00 6.38
CA TYR A 210 14.35 -15.85 7.63
C TYR A 210 13.42 -17.02 7.80
N THR A 211 13.50 -17.69 8.95
CA THR A 211 12.58 -18.78 9.30
C THR A 211 11.78 -18.38 10.52
N MET A 212 10.48 -18.59 10.45
CA MET A 212 9.53 -18.24 11.51
C MET A 212 8.37 -19.22 11.57
N ARG A 213 7.76 -19.36 12.75
CA ARG A 213 6.58 -20.17 12.96
C ARG A 213 5.33 -19.28 12.96
N VAL A 214 4.34 -19.64 12.16
CA VAL A 214 2.98 -19.08 12.19
C VAL A 214 2.06 -20.14 12.83
N ASN A 215 1.53 -19.84 14.04
CA ASN A 215 0.81 -20.81 14.84
C ASN A 215 -0.68 -20.91 14.52
N GLU A 216 -1.28 -19.81 14.11
CA GLU A 216 -2.71 -19.70 13.80
C GLU A 216 -2.92 -19.07 12.42
N LYS A 217 -4.12 -19.20 11.88
CA LYS A 217 -4.46 -18.66 10.57
C LYS A 217 -4.28 -17.14 10.55
N SER A 218 -3.23 -16.69 9.86
CA SER A 218 -2.80 -15.29 9.86
C SER A 218 -2.28 -14.85 8.50
N TYR A 219 -2.44 -13.56 8.18
CA TYR A 219 -1.57 -12.93 7.19
C TYR A 219 -0.20 -12.66 7.80
N LEU A 220 0.84 -12.88 7.00
CA LEU A 220 2.21 -12.53 7.32
C LEU A 220 2.61 -11.27 6.54
N TYR A 221 3.06 -10.27 7.26
CA TYR A 221 3.49 -8.99 6.71
C TYR A 221 4.99 -8.77 6.90
N LEU A 222 5.61 -8.12 5.93
CA LEU A 222 7.01 -7.73 5.94
C LEU A 222 7.14 -6.24 5.74
N TYR A 223 8.04 -5.61 6.50
CA TYR A 223 8.44 -4.22 6.34
C TYR A 223 9.95 -4.06 6.43
N GLY A 224 10.51 -3.24 5.55
CA GLY A 224 11.92 -2.86 5.58
C GLY A 224 12.09 -1.36 5.82
N ASN A 225 12.95 -0.98 6.76
CA ASN A 225 13.22 0.43 7.06
C ASN A 225 13.85 1.17 5.86
N GLU A 226 13.57 2.48 5.77
CA GLU A 226 14.16 3.38 4.77
C GLU A 226 15.70 3.34 4.78
N GLY A 227 16.29 3.37 3.61
CA GLY A 227 17.73 3.59 3.41
C GLY A 227 18.63 2.38 3.55
N GLU A 228 18.15 1.26 4.11
CA GLU A 228 18.99 0.10 4.39
C GLU A 228 18.76 -1.12 3.49
N ASN A 229 17.59 -1.19 2.84
CA ASN A 229 17.17 -2.41 2.15
C ASN A 229 17.00 -2.20 0.65
N LEU A 230 17.97 -2.65 -0.10
CA LEU A 230 17.92 -2.68 -1.58
C LEU A 230 17.39 -4.04 -2.08
N ILE A 231 16.30 -4.53 -1.44
CA ILE A 231 15.68 -5.81 -1.81
C ILE A 231 14.98 -5.64 -3.15
N TYR A 232 15.27 -6.54 -4.08
CA TYR A 232 14.65 -6.59 -5.39
C TYR A 232 13.88 -7.88 -5.66
N LYS A 233 13.99 -8.88 -4.78
CA LYS A 233 13.24 -10.13 -4.89
C LYS A 233 12.97 -10.71 -3.50
N ILE A 234 11.76 -11.22 -3.31
CA ILE A 234 11.34 -11.96 -2.12
C ILE A 234 10.80 -13.32 -2.58
N ILE A 235 11.20 -14.37 -1.89
CA ILE A 235 10.74 -15.74 -2.12
C ILE A 235 10.17 -16.23 -0.79
N VAL A 236 8.98 -16.77 -0.80
CA VAL A 236 8.30 -17.34 0.37
C VAL A 236 8.00 -18.79 0.11
N ASN A 237 8.54 -19.69 0.92
CA ASN A 237 8.41 -21.16 0.76
C ASN A 237 8.74 -21.62 -0.68
N GLY A 238 9.73 -21.00 -1.33
CA GLY A 238 10.15 -21.32 -2.69
C GLY A 238 9.41 -20.56 -3.80
N GLU A 239 8.34 -19.82 -3.50
CA GLU A 239 7.56 -19.06 -4.47
C GLU A 239 7.93 -17.58 -4.45
N THR A 240 8.09 -16.96 -5.63
CA THR A 240 8.41 -15.53 -5.74
C THR A 240 7.17 -14.68 -5.45
N VAL A 241 7.31 -13.75 -4.50
CA VAL A 241 6.28 -12.75 -4.22
C VAL A 241 6.40 -11.58 -5.19
N THR A 242 5.28 -11.21 -5.80
CA THR A 242 5.20 -10.01 -6.65
C THR A 242 5.15 -8.77 -5.77
N ILE A 243 6.09 -7.84 -5.98
CA ILE A 243 6.08 -6.54 -5.29
C ILE A 243 5.69 -5.49 -6.33
N PRO A 244 4.47 -4.89 -6.24
CA PRO A 244 3.92 -4.06 -7.31
C PRO A 244 4.80 -2.86 -7.69
N TRP A 245 5.49 -2.28 -6.73
CA TRP A 245 6.35 -1.11 -6.95
C TRP A 245 7.80 -1.44 -7.32
N ILE A 246 8.12 -2.72 -7.48
CA ILE A 246 9.44 -3.16 -8.00
C ILE A 246 9.27 -3.64 -9.43
N ASN A 247 9.66 -2.82 -10.39
CA ASN A 247 9.63 -3.21 -11.80
C ASN A 247 10.88 -4.01 -12.15
N ASN A 248 10.73 -5.34 -12.21
CA ASN A 248 11.82 -6.27 -12.55
C ASN A 248 12.25 -6.22 -14.04
N GLN A 249 11.52 -5.50 -14.91
CA GLN A 249 11.77 -5.57 -16.36
C GLN A 249 12.96 -4.70 -16.84
N ASN A 250 13.37 -3.70 -16.07
CA ASN A 250 14.34 -2.71 -16.56
C ASN A 250 15.58 -2.52 -15.69
N ASN A 251 15.90 -3.40 -14.73
CA ASN A 251 17.03 -3.20 -13.81
C ASN A 251 17.08 -1.77 -13.19
N THR A 252 16.02 -1.04 -13.26
CA THR A 252 15.93 0.30 -12.69
C THR A 252 15.65 0.16 -11.19
N TRP A 253 16.52 0.72 -10.44
CA TRP A 253 16.75 0.79 -9.01
C TRP A 253 15.55 1.27 -8.17
N TYR A 254 14.43 0.56 -8.23
CA TYR A 254 13.36 0.78 -7.27
C TYR A 254 13.56 -0.20 -6.12
N SER A 255 14.28 0.26 -5.12
CA SER A 255 14.46 -0.47 -3.88
C SER A 255 13.23 -0.30 -2.99
N LEU A 256 13.02 -1.22 -2.06
CA LEU A 256 12.10 -1.00 -0.93
C LEU A 256 12.35 0.34 -0.24
N SER A 257 13.59 0.84 -0.28
CA SER A 257 14.00 2.11 0.33
C SER A 257 13.40 3.36 -0.31
N SER A 258 12.94 3.31 -1.56
CA SER A 258 12.37 4.48 -2.22
C SER A 258 10.85 4.57 -2.16
N ASN A 259 10.18 3.45 -1.86
CA ASN A 259 8.70 3.37 -1.85
C ASN A 259 8.14 2.57 -0.67
N ASN A 260 8.86 2.37 0.36
CA ASN A 260 8.63 1.67 1.63
C ASN A 260 7.19 1.34 2.03
N GLY A 261 6.54 0.44 1.29
CA GLY A 261 5.26 -0.13 1.70
C GLY A 261 5.43 -1.43 2.49
N ILE A 262 4.46 -1.76 3.32
CA ILE A 262 4.33 -3.09 3.90
C ILE A 262 4.00 -4.08 2.77
N ILE A 263 4.62 -5.24 2.79
CA ILE A 263 4.37 -6.33 1.84
C ILE A 263 3.57 -7.42 2.54
N ASN A 264 2.43 -7.79 1.97
CA ASN A 264 1.69 -8.98 2.37
C ASN A 264 2.36 -10.21 1.73
N LEU A 265 2.89 -11.10 2.55
CA LEU A 265 3.60 -12.31 2.10
C LEU A 265 2.65 -13.50 1.88
N GLY A 266 1.38 -13.35 2.24
CA GLY A 266 0.37 -14.39 2.11
C GLY A 266 -0.24 -14.83 3.45
N LYS A 267 -1.13 -15.83 3.35
CA LYS A 267 -1.86 -16.41 4.47
C LYS A 267 -1.25 -17.76 4.84
N PHE A 268 -0.96 -17.96 6.12
CA PHE A 268 -0.34 -19.16 6.67
C PHE A 268 -1.09 -19.63 7.91
N GLU A 269 -1.00 -20.92 8.19
CA GLU A 269 -1.62 -21.55 9.35
C GLU A 269 -0.82 -22.77 9.81
N ASN A 270 -0.48 -22.82 11.10
CA ASN A 270 0.17 -23.96 11.75
C ASN A 270 1.43 -24.50 11.02
N GLN A 271 2.24 -23.62 10.43
CA GLN A 271 3.41 -24.02 9.66
C GLN A 271 4.62 -23.14 9.92
N ASP A 272 5.79 -23.68 9.62
CA ASP A 272 7.02 -22.91 9.50
C ASP A 272 7.03 -22.23 8.13
N VAL A 273 7.39 -20.95 8.11
CA VAL A 273 7.49 -20.14 6.91
C VAL A 273 8.93 -19.73 6.70
N GLU A 274 9.44 -20.00 5.51
CA GLU A 274 10.76 -19.54 5.08
C GLU A 274 10.60 -18.35 4.13
N VAL A 275 11.28 -17.25 4.45
CA VAL A 275 11.31 -16.04 3.62
C VAL A 275 12.75 -15.78 3.21
N GLU A 276 13.03 -15.87 1.93
CA GLU A 276 14.31 -15.52 1.35
C GLU A 276 14.23 -14.14 0.70
N THR A 277 15.18 -13.27 1.04
CA THR A 277 15.27 -11.93 0.45
C THR A 277 16.58 -11.77 -0.28
N ILE A 278 16.48 -11.31 -1.52
CA ILE A 278 17.62 -11.05 -2.38
C ILE A 278 17.77 -9.54 -2.50
N SER A 279 18.92 -9.04 -2.05
CA SER A 279 19.22 -7.61 -2.05
C SER A 279 20.57 -7.31 -2.71
N TYR A 280 20.69 -6.08 -3.22
CA TYR A 280 22.01 -5.54 -3.51
C TYR A 280 22.75 -5.27 -2.20
N LYS A 281 24.05 -5.08 -2.26
CA LYS A 281 24.92 -4.88 -1.11
C LYS A 281 24.34 -3.83 -0.13
N GLY A 282 24.13 -4.21 1.12
CA GLY A 282 23.59 -3.33 2.15
C GLY A 282 23.15 -4.09 3.40
N ARG A 283 22.72 -3.35 4.43
CA ARG A 283 22.12 -3.94 5.62
C ARG A 283 20.64 -4.27 5.33
N CYS A 284 20.24 -5.46 5.70
CA CYS A 284 18.85 -5.89 5.61
C CYS A 284 18.27 -5.95 7.02
N ASN A 285 17.50 -4.93 7.40
CA ASN A 285 16.80 -4.87 8.68
C ASN A 285 15.30 -4.97 8.42
N LEU A 286 14.82 -6.21 8.37
CA LEU A 286 13.41 -6.51 8.11
C LEU A 286 12.68 -6.79 9.41
N LYS A 287 11.42 -6.38 9.42
CA LYS A 287 10.46 -6.65 10.48
C LYS A 287 9.31 -7.47 9.92
N PHE A 288 8.84 -8.39 10.73
CA PHE A 288 7.74 -9.27 10.39
C PHE A 288 6.66 -9.16 11.46
N ALA A 289 5.41 -9.17 11.02
CA ALA A 289 4.25 -9.26 11.89
C ALA A 289 3.18 -10.18 11.29
N THR A 290 2.44 -10.86 12.13
CA THR A 290 1.24 -11.61 11.74
C THR A 290 -0.01 -10.83 12.12
N LEU A 291 -1.07 -11.00 11.34
CA LEU A 291 -2.42 -10.58 11.66
C LEU A 291 -3.27 -11.84 11.82
N PRO A 292 -3.61 -12.25 13.05
CA PRO A 292 -4.53 -13.36 13.30
C PRO A 292 -5.91 -13.04 12.74
N LEU A 293 -6.38 -13.85 11.77
CA LEU A 293 -7.61 -13.53 11.04
C LEU A 293 -8.85 -13.67 11.91
N GLU A 294 -8.93 -14.70 12.75
CA GLU A 294 -10.06 -14.87 13.65
C GLU A 294 -10.20 -13.70 14.65
N LYS A 295 -9.07 -13.22 15.19
CA LYS A 295 -9.05 -12.06 16.09
C LYS A 295 -9.53 -10.80 15.37
N PHE A 296 -9.06 -10.58 14.15
CA PHE A 296 -9.44 -9.44 13.34
C PHE A 296 -10.93 -9.46 12.95
N GLU A 297 -11.44 -10.59 12.45
CA GLU A 297 -12.85 -10.74 12.07
C GLU A 297 -13.78 -10.57 13.26
N ASN A 298 -13.44 -11.17 14.42
CA ASN A 298 -14.19 -10.97 15.66
C ASN A 298 -14.22 -9.52 16.13
N PHE A 299 -13.11 -8.81 16.00
CA PHE A 299 -13.06 -7.38 16.32
C PHE A 299 -14.01 -6.58 15.43
N VAL A 300 -13.94 -6.76 14.11
CA VAL A 300 -14.81 -6.03 13.16
C VAL A 300 -16.29 -6.32 13.40
N ALA A 301 -16.64 -7.60 13.60
CA ALA A 301 -18.01 -8.02 13.87
C ALA A 301 -18.56 -7.38 15.17
N ASN A 302 -17.80 -7.48 16.28
CA ASN A 302 -18.19 -6.92 17.58
C ASN A 302 -18.35 -5.40 17.54
N TYR A 303 -17.46 -4.70 16.84
CA TYR A 303 -17.54 -3.26 16.70
C TYR A 303 -18.79 -2.84 15.91
N ASN A 304 -19.08 -3.54 14.80
CA ASN A 304 -20.28 -3.27 13.99
C ASN A 304 -21.57 -3.51 14.78
N GLU A 305 -21.65 -4.57 15.59
CA GLU A 305 -22.80 -4.82 16.44
C GLU A 305 -22.99 -3.74 17.52
N SER A 306 -21.91 -3.21 18.08
CA SER A 306 -21.96 -2.17 19.11
C SER A 306 -22.41 -0.80 18.57
N THR A 307 -22.13 -0.50 17.31
CA THR A 307 -22.44 0.79 16.66
C THR A 307 -23.83 0.84 16.03
N THR A 308 -24.49 -0.30 15.85
CA THR A 308 -25.86 -0.40 15.30
C THR A 308 -26.97 -0.31 16.36
N LYS A 309 -26.62 -0.23 17.62
CA LYS A 309 -27.55 -0.04 18.76
C LYS A 309 -27.63 1.42 19.19
#